data_805d911b44e776be7b3fa16b4de57fc9
#
_entry.id   805d911b44e776be7b3fa16b4de57fc9
#
_cell.length_a   1.000
_cell.length_b   1.000
_cell.length_c   1.000
_cell.angle_alpha   90.00
_cell.angle_beta   90.00
_cell.angle_gamma   90.00
#
_symmetry.space_group_name_H-M   'P 1'
#
loop_
_entity.id
_entity.type
_entity.pdbx_description
1 polymer ?
#
loop_
_entity_poly.entity_id
_entity_poly.type
_entity_poly.pdbx_seq_one_letter_code
_entity_poly.pdbx_strand_id
1 'polypeptide(L)'
;NNFAEVMLETVSFSPVKEAIDLISKESLERLCLLADQLANQIEDGYYYQSEDVENDIQNASKLTSWIILGSLTETVLQMFLAFYIEDYKKTQWQQWIDFPAEKVRERINLAISQLVEDGVIESNQGKSLKEVIKDNIKKHCVEHPVQRVMLDEIIQFYIAQELLDEDEIQYLRLIQTNRNGIHSFESRTIGNWNDLQYAIRFCCYLLEWILNRFPDIPDYE
;
A
#
# COMPACT_ATOMS: atom_id res chain seq x y z
N ASN A 1 17.47 -10.40 7.85
CA ASN A 1 17.56 -10.25 9.33
C ASN A 1 17.90 -8.83 9.74
N ASN A 2 18.88 -8.16 9.11
CA ASN A 2 19.31 -6.81 9.50
C ASN A 2 18.16 -5.76 9.48
N PHE A 3 17.30 -5.77 8.46
CA PHE A 3 16.18 -4.81 8.36
C PHE A 3 15.23 -4.91 9.56
N ALA A 4 14.81 -6.12 9.92
CA ALA A 4 13.85 -6.32 11.01
C ALA A 4 14.44 -5.93 12.38
N GLU A 5 15.73 -6.20 12.61
CA GLU A 5 16.45 -5.81 13.82
C GLU A 5 16.55 -4.29 13.93
N VAL A 6 17.03 -3.61 12.89
CA VAL A 6 17.12 -2.15 12.85
C VAL A 6 15.76 -1.50 12.99
N MET A 7 14.74 -2.03 12.29
CA MET A 7 13.37 -1.52 12.40
C MET A 7 12.84 -1.62 13.83
N LEU A 8 13.01 -2.80 14.48
CA LEU A 8 12.54 -3.00 15.85
C LEU A 8 13.25 -2.08 16.84
N GLU A 9 14.56 -1.92 16.68
CA GLU A 9 15.34 -1.01 17.50
C GLU A 9 14.89 0.43 17.31
N THR A 10 14.83 0.91 16.06
CA THR A 10 14.42 2.29 15.74
C THR A 10 13.02 2.60 16.26
N VAL A 11 12.07 1.68 16.09
CA VAL A 11 10.69 1.86 16.57
C VAL A 11 10.62 1.91 18.10
N SER A 12 11.48 1.18 18.81
CA SER A 12 11.51 1.20 20.28
C SER A 12 11.83 2.59 20.85
N PHE A 13 12.51 3.44 20.11
CA PHE A 13 12.80 4.84 20.45
C PHE A 13 11.76 5.83 19.93
N SER A 14 10.75 5.37 19.20
CA SER A 14 9.68 6.25 18.72
C SER A 14 8.90 6.86 19.87
N PRO A 15 8.67 8.18 19.90
CA PRO A 15 7.79 8.78 20.88
C PRO A 15 6.30 8.46 20.61
N VAL A 16 6.00 7.87 19.47
CA VAL A 16 4.65 7.59 18.99
C VAL A 16 4.26 6.16 19.34
N LYS A 17 3.46 6.01 20.39
CA LYS A 17 3.00 4.69 20.85
C LYS A 17 2.29 3.89 19.75
N GLU A 18 1.50 4.54 18.91
CA GLU A 18 0.78 3.87 17.82
C GLU A 18 1.75 3.25 16.80
N ALA A 19 2.89 3.88 16.51
CA ALA A 19 3.93 3.30 15.66
C ALA A 19 4.50 2.01 16.28
N ILE A 20 4.75 2.02 17.59
CA ILE A 20 5.25 0.85 18.34
C ILE A 20 4.21 -0.29 18.31
N ASP A 21 2.93 0.04 18.48
CA ASP A 21 1.84 -0.95 18.49
C ASP A 21 1.61 -1.57 17.09
N LEU A 22 1.84 -0.79 16.01
CA LEU A 22 1.68 -1.24 14.62
C LEU A 22 2.87 -2.07 14.12
N ILE A 23 4.09 -1.68 14.49
CA ILE A 23 5.33 -2.37 14.08
C ILE A 23 5.76 -3.29 15.22
N SER A 24 4.99 -4.35 15.42
CA SER A 24 5.28 -5.33 16.48
C SER A 24 6.37 -6.32 16.05
N LYS A 25 7.00 -6.96 17.07
CA LYS A 25 7.96 -8.03 16.83
C LYS A 25 7.36 -9.15 15.97
N GLU A 26 6.11 -9.52 16.23
CA GLU A 26 5.41 -10.56 15.48
C GLU A 26 5.16 -10.17 14.02
N SER A 27 4.96 -8.88 13.73
CA SER A 27 4.81 -8.40 12.34
C SER A 27 6.13 -8.49 11.58
N LEU A 28 7.26 -8.18 12.23
CA LEU A 28 8.60 -8.30 11.68
C LEU A 28 9.03 -9.76 11.49
N GLU A 29 8.71 -10.64 12.45
CA GLU A 29 8.94 -12.08 12.30
C GLU A 29 8.18 -12.66 11.11
N ARG A 30 6.92 -12.26 10.89
CA ARG A 30 6.15 -12.66 9.70
C ARG A 30 6.77 -12.14 8.40
N LEU A 31 7.30 -10.91 8.41
CA LEU A 31 8.02 -10.37 7.27
C LEU A 31 9.25 -11.22 6.92
N CYS A 32 10.05 -11.61 7.91
CA CYS A 32 11.20 -12.49 7.74
C CYS A 32 10.80 -13.87 7.18
N LEU A 33 9.73 -14.48 7.72
CA LEU A 33 9.23 -15.77 7.21
C LEU A 33 8.78 -15.69 5.74
N LEU A 34 8.15 -14.60 5.33
CA LEU A 34 7.79 -14.38 3.92
C LEU A 34 9.03 -14.21 3.04
N ALA A 35 10.05 -13.50 3.53
CA ALA A 35 11.31 -13.33 2.81
C ALA A 35 12.05 -14.66 2.62
N ASP A 36 12.11 -15.49 3.67
CA ASP A 36 12.68 -16.84 3.60
C ASP A 36 11.89 -17.73 2.62
N GLN A 37 10.56 -17.66 2.65
CA GLN A 37 9.71 -18.38 1.70
C GLN A 37 9.95 -17.94 0.25
N LEU A 38 10.12 -16.62 0.02
CA LEU A 38 10.47 -16.12 -1.31
C LEU A 38 11.83 -16.65 -1.79
N ALA A 39 12.84 -16.65 -0.90
CA ALA A 39 14.15 -17.18 -1.21
C ALA A 39 14.08 -18.65 -1.65
N ASN A 40 13.34 -19.50 -0.91
CA ASN A 40 13.13 -20.90 -1.27
C ASN A 40 12.45 -21.05 -2.65
N GLN A 41 11.42 -20.22 -2.94
CA GLN A 41 10.75 -20.27 -4.25
C GLN A 41 11.67 -19.87 -5.41
N ILE A 42 12.64 -18.99 -5.16
CA ILE A 42 13.61 -18.58 -6.17
C ILE A 42 14.63 -19.68 -6.41
N GLU A 43 15.11 -20.35 -5.37
CA GLU A 43 16.02 -21.50 -5.48
C GLU A 43 15.35 -22.63 -6.27
N ASP A 44 14.12 -22.97 -5.94
CA ASP A 44 13.31 -23.94 -6.70
C ASP A 44 13.14 -23.51 -8.16
N GLY A 45 12.88 -22.21 -8.40
CA GLY A 45 12.73 -21.65 -9.74
C GLY A 45 13.99 -21.77 -10.59
N TYR A 46 15.19 -21.60 -10.02
CA TYR A 46 16.45 -21.84 -10.70
C TYR A 46 16.62 -23.32 -11.06
N TYR A 47 16.29 -24.22 -10.15
CA TYR A 47 16.31 -25.66 -10.40
C TYR A 47 15.37 -26.03 -11.55
N TYR A 48 14.14 -25.54 -11.53
CA TYR A 48 13.14 -25.82 -12.57
C TYR A 48 13.57 -25.34 -13.96
N GLN A 49 14.30 -24.22 -14.07
CA GLN A 49 14.82 -23.72 -15.32
C GLN A 49 15.97 -24.62 -15.88
N SER A 50 16.76 -25.23 -14.99
CA SER A 50 17.90 -26.07 -15.38
C SER A 50 17.52 -27.48 -15.79
N GLU A 51 16.42 -28.01 -15.27
CA GLU A 51 16.04 -29.44 -15.37
C GLU A 51 14.88 -29.70 -16.35
N ASP A 52 14.52 -28.74 -17.21
CA ASP A 52 13.41 -28.88 -18.20
C ASP A 52 12.08 -29.32 -17.55
N VAL A 53 11.80 -28.78 -16.37
CA VAL A 53 10.59 -29.04 -15.61
C VAL A 53 9.37 -28.51 -16.34
N GLU A 54 8.25 -29.19 -16.19
CA GLU A 54 6.97 -28.87 -16.82
C GLU A 54 6.58 -27.38 -16.64
N ASN A 55 6.17 -26.73 -17.71
CA ASN A 55 5.86 -25.27 -17.73
C ASN A 55 4.84 -24.86 -16.68
N ASP A 56 3.89 -25.72 -16.33
CA ASP A 56 2.85 -25.43 -15.33
C ASP A 56 3.45 -25.31 -13.93
N ILE A 57 4.45 -26.14 -13.59
CA ILE A 57 5.14 -26.06 -12.30
C ILE A 57 5.96 -24.78 -12.22
N GLN A 58 6.70 -24.43 -13.30
CA GLN A 58 7.44 -23.19 -13.36
C GLN A 58 6.53 -21.96 -13.24
N ASN A 59 5.37 -21.97 -13.91
CA ASN A 59 4.40 -20.89 -13.85
C ASN A 59 3.78 -20.76 -12.45
N ALA A 60 3.46 -21.87 -11.79
CA ALA A 60 2.96 -21.87 -10.42
C ALA A 60 4.00 -21.30 -9.43
N SER A 61 5.27 -21.68 -9.56
CA SER A 61 6.36 -21.17 -8.73
C SER A 61 6.57 -19.65 -8.96
N LYS A 62 6.59 -19.18 -10.21
CA LYS A 62 6.67 -17.75 -10.53
C LYS A 62 5.50 -16.97 -9.93
N LEU A 63 4.27 -17.47 -10.10
CA LEU A 63 3.08 -16.82 -9.55
C LEU A 63 3.14 -16.71 -8.04
N THR A 64 3.53 -17.80 -7.35
CA THR A 64 3.70 -17.82 -5.90
C THR A 64 4.75 -16.80 -5.47
N SER A 65 5.88 -16.71 -6.17
CA SER A 65 6.94 -15.75 -5.91
C SER A 65 6.45 -14.30 -6.04
N TRP A 66 5.66 -13.98 -7.07
CA TRP A 66 5.06 -12.66 -7.24
C TRP A 66 4.06 -12.30 -6.14
N ILE A 67 3.27 -13.27 -5.66
CA ILE A 67 2.33 -13.08 -4.55
C ILE A 67 3.10 -12.73 -3.27
N ILE A 68 4.13 -13.50 -2.96
CA ILE A 68 4.95 -13.30 -1.77
C ILE A 68 5.67 -11.95 -1.86
N LEU A 69 6.31 -11.63 -3.00
CA LEU A 69 7.00 -10.36 -3.22
C LEU A 69 6.05 -9.17 -3.08
N GLY A 70 4.85 -9.26 -3.66
CA GLY A 70 3.83 -8.21 -3.52
C GLY A 70 3.39 -8.01 -2.07
N SER A 71 3.25 -9.10 -1.30
CA SER A 71 2.90 -9.02 0.12
C SER A 71 4.04 -8.43 0.95
N LEU A 72 5.29 -8.79 0.67
CA LEU A 72 6.47 -8.18 1.29
C LEU A 72 6.53 -6.68 1.01
N THR A 73 6.41 -6.29 -0.25
CA THR A 73 6.45 -4.89 -0.68
C THR A 73 5.36 -4.07 0.00
N GLU A 74 4.12 -4.56 0.01
CA GLU A 74 2.99 -3.91 0.68
C GLU A 74 3.26 -3.72 2.17
N THR A 75 3.72 -4.77 2.86
CA THR A 75 4.02 -4.72 4.29
C THR A 75 5.15 -3.74 4.62
N VAL A 76 6.22 -3.74 3.83
CA VAL A 76 7.36 -2.83 4.02
C VAL A 76 6.95 -1.37 3.85
N LEU A 77 6.16 -1.06 2.82
CA LEU A 77 5.64 0.28 2.60
C LEU A 77 4.64 0.70 3.69
N GLN A 78 3.79 -0.22 4.18
CA GLN A 78 2.92 0.03 5.32
C GLN A 78 3.73 0.30 6.60
N MET A 79 4.83 -0.41 6.85
CA MET A 79 5.70 -0.18 8.01
C MET A 79 6.32 1.22 7.97
N PHE A 80 6.71 1.72 6.81
CA PHE A 80 7.18 3.09 6.67
C PHE A 80 6.09 4.11 7.06
N LEU A 81 4.86 3.93 6.57
CA LEU A 81 3.73 4.78 6.94
C LEU A 81 3.35 4.65 8.42
N ALA A 82 3.47 3.45 9.00
CA ALA A 82 3.21 3.21 10.41
C ALA A 82 4.26 3.89 11.31
N PHE A 83 5.52 3.93 10.89
CA PHE A 83 6.56 4.65 11.61
C PHE A 83 6.28 6.16 11.62
N TYR A 84 5.84 6.72 10.49
CA TYR A 84 5.48 8.12 10.33
C TYR A 84 3.95 8.36 10.45
N ILE A 85 3.28 7.60 11.34
CA ILE A 85 1.81 7.59 11.44
C ILE A 85 1.20 8.97 11.70
N GLU A 86 1.87 9.83 12.46
CA GLU A 86 1.38 11.18 12.71
C GLU A 86 1.43 12.07 11.47
N ASP A 87 2.47 11.92 10.65
CA ASP A 87 2.59 12.65 9.38
C ASP A 87 1.63 12.08 8.34
N TYR A 88 1.48 10.76 8.28
CA TYR A 88 0.47 10.10 7.46
C TYR A 88 -0.94 10.64 7.76
N LYS A 89 -1.31 10.75 9.03
CA LYS A 89 -2.61 11.31 9.44
C LYS A 89 -2.80 12.77 9.06
N LYS A 90 -1.72 13.57 9.04
CA LYS A 90 -1.78 14.99 8.62
C LYS A 90 -2.06 15.15 7.12
N THR A 91 -1.73 14.16 6.29
CA THR A 91 -1.98 14.23 4.84
C THR A 91 -3.46 14.21 4.49
N GLN A 92 -4.33 13.86 5.44
CA GLN A 92 -5.76 13.69 5.23
C GLN A 92 -6.08 12.73 4.07
N TRP A 93 -5.21 11.74 3.85
CA TRP A 93 -5.40 10.72 2.85
C TRP A 93 -6.72 10.00 3.05
N GLN A 94 -7.59 10.09 2.05
CA GLN A 94 -8.94 9.55 2.10
C GLN A 94 -9.05 8.35 1.17
N GLN A 95 -9.84 7.39 1.59
CA GLN A 95 -10.09 6.14 0.89
C GLN A 95 -10.53 6.33 -0.58
N TRP A 96 -11.14 7.47 -0.89
CA TRP A 96 -11.73 7.73 -2.19
C TRP A 96 -10.99 8.85 -2.91
N ILE A 97 -9.75 8.58 -3.26
CA ILE A 97 -8.91 9.51 -4.02
C ILE A 97 -9.57 9.91 -5.33
N ASP A 98 -10.20 8.94 -6.02
CA ASP A 98 -10.91 9.15 -7.28
C ASP A 98 -12.31 9.74 -7.09
N PHE A 99 -12.80 9.86 -5.86
CA PHE A 99 -14.06 10.46 -5.54
C PHE A 99 -13.85 11.90 -5.07
N PRO A 100 -14.01 12.90 -5.95
CA PRO A 100 -13.83 14.30 -5.59
C PRO A 100 -14.97 14.77 -4.68
N ALA A 101 -14.93 14.36 -3.41
CA ALA A 101 -15.98 14.60 -2.42
C ALA A 101 -16.43 16.07 -2.38
N GLU A 102 -15.48 17.01 -2.51
CA GLU A 102 -15.81 18.45 -2.59
C GLU A 102 -16.59 18.80 -3.85
N LYS A 103 -16.13 18.36 -5.02
CA LYS A 103 -16.83 18.65 -6.29
C LYS A 103 -18.21 18.02 -6.35
N VAL A 104 -18.36 16.80 -5.79
CA VAL A 104 -19.66 16.12 -5.70
C VAL A 104 -20.57 16.88 -4.74
N ARG A 105 -20.06 17.27 -3.57
CA ARG A 105 -20.80 18.09 -2.59
C ARG A 105 -21.25 19.42 -3.18
N GLU A 106 -20.38 20.10 -3.90
CA GLU A 106 -20.72 21.36 -4.58
C GLU A 106 -21.83 21.19 -5.61
N ARG A 107 -21.71 20.17 -6.49
CA ARG A 107 -22.74 19.88 -7.50
C ARG A 107 -24.09 19.52 -6.89
N ILE A 108 -24.10 18.71 -5.84
CA ILE A 108 -25.32 18.33 -5.13
C ILE A 108 -25.92 19.58 -4.43
N ASN A 109 -25.09 20.40 -3.78
CA ASN A 109 -25.53 21.62 -3.13
C ASN A 109 -26.14 22.62 -4.14
N LEU A 110 -25.57 22.74 -5.33
CA LEU A 110 -26.10 23.55 -6.42
C LEU A 110 -27.45 23.02 -6.89
N ALA A 111 -27.57 21.71 -7.12
CA ALA A 111 -28.83 21.09 -7.52
C ALA A 111 -29.93 21.28 -6.48
N ILE A 112 -29.62 21.10 -5.19
CA ILE A 112 -30.59 21.34 -4.10
C ILE A 112 -30.99 22.83 -4.04
N SER A 113 -30.03 23.75 -4.22
CA SER A 113 -30.36 25.17 -4.24
C SER A 113 -31.30 25.56 -5.37
N GLN A 114 -31.07 24.96 -6.56
CA GLN A 114 -31.94 25.16 -7.72
C GLN A 114 -33.36 24.63 -7.45
N LEU A 115 -33.50 23.44 -6.85
CA LEU A 115 -34.82 22.88 -6.48
C LEU A 115 -35.59 23.75 -5.49
N VAL A 116 -34.89 24.46 -4.57
CA VAL A 116 -35.46 25.41 -3.65
C VAL A 116 -35.89 26.70 -4.39
N GLU A 117 -35.07 27.21 -5.28
CA GLU A 117 -35.36 28.42 -6.09
C GLU A 117 -36.55 28.16 -7.03
N ASP A 118 -36.63 26.97 -7.62
CA ASP A 118 -37.74 26.56 -8.50
C ASP A 118 -39.03 26.26 -7.71
N GLY A 119 -39.01 26.32 -6.37
CA GLY A 119 -40.15 26.02 -5.51
C GLY A 119 -40.57 24.58 -5.47
N VAL A 120 -39.71 23.66 -5.90
CA VAL A 120 -39.96 22.20 -5.90
C VAL A 120 -39.85 21.61 -4.48
N ILE A 121 -38.94 22.16 -3.67
CA ILE A 121 -38.78 21.82 -2.26
C ILE A 121 -38.71 23.09 -1.39
N GLU A 122 -39.11 22.95 -0.14
CA GLU A 122 -39.02 24.06 0.81
C GLU A 122 -37.57 24.27 1.28
N SER A 123 -37.25 25.53 1.69
CA SER A 123 -35.91 25.89 2.13
C SER A 123 -35.40 25.05 3.32
N ASN A 124 -36.29 24.68 4.25
CA ASN A 124 -35.98 23.81 5.38
C ASN A 124 -35.65 22.36 4.93
N GLN A 125 -36.36 21.85 3.94
CA GLN A 125 -36.10 20.55 3.34
C GLN A 125 -34.75 20.56 2.60
N GLY A 126 -34.44 21.62 1.86
CA GLY A 126 -33.14 21.80 1.21
C GLY A 126 -31.98 21.80 2.20
N LYS A 127 -32.13 22.49 3.35
CA LYS A 127 -31.12 22.46 4.42
C LYS A 127 -30.91 21.05 4.99
N SER A 128 -32.00 20.37 5.33
CA SER A 128 -31.94 19.01 5.87
C SER A 128 -31.27 18.05 4.90
N LEU A 129 -31.58 18.12 3.59
CA LEU A 129 -30.93 17.30 2.57
C LEU A 129 -29.41 17.57 2.47
N LYS A 130 -28.98 18.84 2.52
CA LYS A 130 -27.56 19.22 2.52
C LYS A 130 -26.80 18.65 3.72
N GLU A 131 -27.43 18.65 4.91
CA GLU A 131 -26.84 18.08 6.13
C GLU A 131 -26.69 16.56 6.02
N VAL A 132 -27.75 15.86 5.60
CA VAL A 132 -27.72 14.39 5.41
C VAL A 132 -26.65 13.98 4.41
N ILE A 133 -26.54 14.70 3.30
CA ILE A 133 -25.51 14.44 2.28
C ILE A 133 -24.12 14.70 2.81
N LYS A 134 -23.92 15.82 3.53
CA LYS A 134 -22.64 16.14 4.16
C LYS A 134 -22.21 15.05 5.14
N ASP A 135 -23.13 14.56 5.98
CA ASP A 135 -22.85 13.51 6.95
C ASP A 135 -22.55 12.17 6.28
N ASN A 136 -23.26 11.84 5.20
CA ASN A 136 -22.96 10.63 4.44
C ASN A 136 -21.60 10.70 3.74
N ILE A 137 -21.30 11.82 3.08
CA ILE A 137 -19.97 12.03 2.46
C ILE A 137 -18.88 11.90 3.53
N LYS A 138 -19.06 12.55 4.71
CA LYS A 138 -18.10 12.47 5.81
C LYS A 138 -17.91 11.02 6.33
N LYS A 139 -18.97 10.23 6.39
CA LYS A 139 -18.86 8.80 6.80
C LYS A 139 -18.08 7.94 5.82
N HIS A 140 -18.10 8.30 4.54
CA HIS A 140 -17.36 7.59 3.48
C HIS A 140 -15.96 8.16 3.20
N CYS A 141 -15.67 9.38 3.65
CA CYS A 141 -14.33 9.99 3.63
C CYS A 141 -13.60 9.68 4.95
N VAL A 142 -13.36 8.40 5.23
CA VAL A 142 -12.62 7.98 6.42
C VAL A 142 -11.17 7.76 6.01
N GLU A 143 -10.23 8.26 6.81
CA GLU A 143 -8.81 7.93 6.66
C GLU A 143 -8.63 6.40 6.73
N HIS A 144 -7.85 5.86 5.81
CA HIS A 144 -7.50 4.44 5.86
C HIS A 144 -6.51 4.20 6.98
N PRO A 145 -6.83 3.29 7.91
CA PRO A 145 -5.79 2.81 8.84
C PRO A 145 -4.68 2.13 8.04
N VAL A 146 -3.43 2.45 8.35
CA VAL A 146 -2.23 1.99 7.61
C VAL A 146 -2.24 0.48 7.35
N GLN A 147 -2.67 -0.31 8.35
CA GLN A 147 -2.73 -1.77 8.25
C GLN A 147 -3.81 -2.32 7.29
N ARG A 148 -4.63 -1.46 6.69
CA ARG A 148 -5.69 -1.84 5.74
C ARG A 148 -5.53 -1.23 4.35
N VAL A 149 -4.53 -0.38 4.19
CA VAL A 149 -4.25 0.25 2.89
C VAL A 149 -3.67 -0.80 1.95
N MET A 150 -4.33 -1.02 0.84
CA MET A 150 -3.88 -2.00 -0.17
C MET A 150 -2.72 -1.44 -1.01
N LEU A 151 -1.95 -2.32 -1.64
CA LEU A 151 -0.79 -1.93 -2.43
C LEU A 151 -1.11 -0.86 -3.50
N ASP A 152 -2.26 -0.92 -4.16
CA ASP A 152 -2.67 0.10 -5.12
C ASP A 152 -2.84 1.49 -4.49
N GLU A 153 -3.50 1.53 -3.35
CA GLU A 153 -3.74 2.77 -2.60
C GLU A 153 -2.42 3.33 -2.03
N ILE A 154 -1.53 2.45 -1.57
CA ILE A 154 -0.19 2.84 -1.11
C ILE A 154 0.59 3.47 -2.26
N ILE A 155 0.60 2.86 -3.45
CA ILE A 155 1.28 3.41 -4.63
C ILE A 155 0.72 4.80 -4.97
N GLN A 156 -0.60 4.97 -4.97
CA GLN A 156 -1.22 6.26 -5.22
C GLN A 156 -0.84 7.30 -4.16
N PHE A 157 -0.77 6.90 -2.89
CA PHE A 157 -0.30 7.76 -1.81
C PHE A 157 1.15 8.21 -2.03
N TYR A 158 2.05 7.28 -2.35
CA TYR A 158 3.46 7.57 -2.60
C TYR A 158 3.67 8.49 -3.79
N ILE A 159 2.86 8.36 -4.83
CA ILE A 159 2.82 9.31 -5.97
C ILE A 159 2.35 10.69 -5.49
N ALA A 160 1.24 10.76 -4.79
CA ALA A 160 0.62 12.01 -4.36
C ALA A 160 1.50 12.81 -3.36
N GLN A 161 2.34 12.11 -2.59
CA GLN A 161 3.27 12.71 -1.63
C GLN A 161 4.69 12.85 -2.20
N GLU A 162 4.92 12.52 -3.49
CA GLU A 162 6.23 12.59 -4.15
C GLU A 162 7.35 11.86 -3.39
N LEU A 163 7.00 10.70 -2.76
CA LEU A 163 7.93 9.93 -1.93
C LEU A 163 8.89 9.08 -2.76
N LEU A 164 8.45 8.63 -3.93
CA LEU A 164 9.21 7.83 -4.88
C LEU A 164 9.17 8.49 -6.26
N ASP A 165 10.20 8.27 -7.06
CA ASP A 165 10.27 8.76 -8.42
C ASP A 165 9.45 7.89 -9.40
N GLU A 166 9.40 8.33 -10.68
CA GLU A 166 8.59 7.65 -11.70
C GLU A 166 9.08 6.22 -11.98
N ASP A 167 10.39 6.00 -12.01
CA ASP A 167 10.98 4.67 -12.26
C ASP A 167 10.70 3.72 -11.09
N GLU A 168 10.81 4.20 -9.85
CA GLU A 168 10.47 3.46 -8.63
C GLU A 168 8.99 3.07 -8.62
N ILE A 169 8.11 3.98 -9.01
CA ILE A 169 6.67 3.71 -9.14
C ILE A 169 6.38 2.66 -10.21
N GLN A 170 7.11 2.66 -11.33
CA GLN A 170 6.94 1.64 -12.37
C GLN A 170 7.27 0.23 -11.84
N TYR A 171 8.32 0.07 -11.00
CA TYR A 171 8.61 -1.21 -10.36
C TYR A 171 7.50 -1.64 -9.39
N LEU A 172 6.93 -0.72 -8.60
CA LEU A 172 5.78 -1.04 -7.75
C LEU A 172 4.57 -1.51 -8.57
N ARG A 173 4.30 -0.86 -9.70
CA ARG A 173 3.23 -1.25 -10.62
C ARG A 173 3.49 -2.61 -11.27
N LEU A 174 4.74 -2.92 -11.60
CA LEU A 174 5.13 -4.24 -12.09
C LEU A 174 4.83 -5.33 -11.05
N ILE A 175 5.23 -5.11 -9.79
CA ILE A 175 4.95 -6.04 -8.68
C ILE A 175 3.45 -6.22 -8.49
N GLN A 176 2.69 -5.13 -8.45
CA GLN A 176 1.24 -5.14 -8.30
C GLN A 176 0.55 -5.93 -9.42
N THR A 177 0.92 -5.68 -10.66
CA THR A 177 0.32 -6.32 -11.83
C THR A 177 0.53 -7.82 -11.82
N ASN A 178 1.76 -8.26 -11.52
CA ASN A 178 2.10 -9.69 -11.49
C ASN A 178 1.50 -10.40 -10.27
N ARG A 179 1.47 -9.75 -9.08
CA ARG A 179 0.77 -10.26 -7.90
C ARG A 179 -0.71 -10.51 -8.19
N ASN A 180 -1.35 -9.60 -8.90
CA ASN A 180 -2.77 -9.70 -9.26
C ASN A 180 -3.05 -10.75 -10.35
N GLY A 181 -2.03 -11.39 -10.91
CA GLY A 181 -2.14 -12.49 -11.87
C GLY A 181 -2.85 -13.76 -11.32
N ILE A 182 -3.07 -13.84 -9.99
CA ILE A 182 -3.87 -14.90 -9.35
C ILE A 182 -5.37 -14.87 -9.71
N HIS A 183 -5.86 -13.73 -10.18
CA HIS A 183 -7.27 -13.61 -10.55
C HIS A 183 -7.51 -14.34 -11.87
N SER A 184 -7.96 -15.58 -11.79
CA SER A 184 -8.10 -16.55 -12.89
C SER A 184 -9.15 -16.21 -13.94
N PHE A 185 -9.96 -15.16 -13.74
CA PHE A 185 -11.00 -14.76 -14.67
C PHE A 185 -10.49 -13.93 -15.86
N GLU A 186 -9.25 -13.45 -15.79
CA GLU A 186 -8.60 -12.74 -16.87
C GLU A 186 -7.32 -13.48 -17.28
N SER A 187 -7.14 -13.66 -18.60
CA SER A 187 -5.88 -14.15 -19.14
C SER A 187 -4.79 -13.09 -18.95
N ARG A 188 -4.04 -13.18 -17.86
CA ARG A 188 -2.91 -12.28 -17.58
C ARG A 188 -1.59 -13.00 -17.81
N THR A 189 -0.69 -12.32 -18.46
CA THR A 189 0.68 -12.82 -18.61
C THR A 189 1.42 -12.63 -17.30
N ILE A 190 1.92 -13.70 -16.72
CA ILE A 190 2.82 -13.65 -15.57
C ILE A 190 4.20 -13.24 -16.07
N GLY A 191 4.84 -12.27 -15.42
CA GLY A 191 6.19 -11.83 -15.74
C GLY A 191 7.20 -13.00 -15.78
N ASN A 192 8.27 -12.83 -16.52
CA ASN A 192 9.33 -13.83 -16.59
C ASN A 192 10.24 -13.81 -15.34
N TRP A 193 11.17 -14.75 -15.25
CA TRP A 193 12.10 -14.85 -14.12
C TRP A 193 13.04 -13.63 -14.01
N ASN A 194 13.40 -12.99 -15.12
CA ASN A 194 14.22 -11.77 -15.11
C ASN A 194 13.44 -10.59 -14.51
N ASP A 195 12.17 -10.43 -14.89
CA ASP A 195 11.31 -9.38 -14.33
C ASP A 195 11.18 -9.55 -12.81
N LEU A 196 10.97 -10.80 -12.34
CA LEU A 196 10.93 -11.12 -10.92
C LEU A 196 12.24 -10.76 -10.22
N GLN A 197 13.38 -11.07 -10.83
CA GLN A 197 14.70 -10.78 -10.28
C GLN A 197 14.94 -9.27 -10.12
N TYR A 198 14.54 -8.48 -11.13
CA TYR A 198 14.61 -7.02 -11.05
C TYR A 198 13.68 -6.46 -9.95
N ALA A 199 12.47 -7.00 -9.86
CA ALA A 199 11.51 -6.59 -8.82
C ALA A 199 12.00 -6.93 -7.41
N ILE A 200 12.68 -8.06 -7.21
CA ILE A 200 13.30 -8.43 -5.93
C ILE A 200 14.42 -7.47 -5.57
N ARG A 201 15.29 -7.14 -6.52
CA ARG A 201 16.36 -6.15 -6.30
C ARG A 201 15.80 -4.79 -5.92
N PHE A 202 14.71 -4.39 -6.57
CA PHE A 202 14.00 -3.17 -6.22
C PHE A 202 13.38 -3.27 -4.81
N CYS A 203 12.82 -4.40 -4.40
CA CYS A 203 12.33 -4.60 -3.03
C CYS A 203 13.47 -4.48 -2.00
N CYS A 204 14.66 -5.03 -2.28
CA CYS A 204 15.85 -4.84 -1.44
C CYS A 204 16.26 -3.36 -1.36
N TYR A 205 16.25 -2.65 -2.49
CA TYR A 205 16.48 -1.21 -2.52
C TYR A 205 15.46 -0.44 -1.66
N LEU A 206 14.17 -0.80 -1.70
CA LEU A 206 13.14 -0.18 -0.84
C LEU A 206 13.43 -0.36 0.65
N LEU A 207 13.94 -1.53 1.06
CA LEU A 207 14.33 -1.75 2.45
C LEU A 207 15.44 -0.77 2.88
N GLU A 208 16.46 -0.59 2.05
CA GLU A 208 17.54 0.36 2.30
C GLU A 208 17.02 1.81 2.26
N TRP A 209 16.15 2.13 1.30
CA TRP A 209 15.51 3.42 1.16
C TRP A 209 14.73 3.82 2.42
N ILE A 210 14.02 2.87 3.03
CA ILE A 210 13.27 3.07 4.28
C ILE A 210 14.23 3.28 5.45
N LEU A 211 15.23 2.41 5.61
CA LEU A 211 16.19 2.52 6.71
C LEU A 211 16.95 3.86 6.69
N ASN A 212 17.34 4.33 5.50
CA ASN A 212 18.05 5.61 5.35
C ASN A 212 17.19 6.84 5.63
N ARG A 213 15.88 6.67 5.82
CA ARG A 213 14.93 7.75 6.16
C ARG A 213 14.50 7.74 7.62
N PHE A 214 14.92 6.76 8.38
CA PHE A 214 14.70 6.77 9.82
C PHE A 214 15.69 7.73 10.50
N PRO A 215 15.27 8.33 11.62
CA PRO A 215 16.17 9.13 12.43
C PRO A 215 17.31 8.27 12.98
N ASP A 216 18.48 8.86 13.13
CA ASP A 216 19.60 8.20 13.82
C ASP A 216 19.19 7.80 15.23
N ILE A 217 19.55 6.57 15.62
CA ILE A 217 19.35 6.10 16.98
C ILE A 217 20.30 6.89 17.87
N PRO A 218 19.82 7.52 18.95
CA PRO A 218 20.70 8.24 19.86
C PRO A 218 21.79 7.32 20.41
N ASP A 219 23.07 7.71 20.27
CA ASP A 219 24.16 7.06 20.98
C ASP A 219 23.96 7.30 22.48
N TYR A 220 23.62 6.27 23.22
CA TYR A 220 23.63 6.32 24.68
C TYR A 220 25.07 6.08 25.14
N GLU A 221 25.76 7.17 25.52
CA GLU A 221 26.97 7.10 26.35
C GLU A 221 26.66 6.66 27.78
#